data_9f05e7437ea22fbff60f1c11de90215a
#
_entry.id   9f05e7437ea22fbff60f1c11de90215a
#
_cell.length_a   1.000
_cell.length_b   1.000
_cell.length_c   1.000
_cell.angle_alpha   90.00
_cell.angle_beta   90.00
_cell.angle_gamma   90.00
#
_symmetry.space_group_name_H-M   'P 1'
#
loop_
_entity.id
_entity.type
_entity.pdbx_description
1 polymer ?
#
loop_
_entity_poly.entity_id
_entity_poly.type
_entity_poly.pdbx_seq_one_letter_code
_entity_poly.pdbx_strand_id
1 'polypeptide(L)'
;KDPMQFVKDFAEGLNIEGLTFNSYNEPGKPPMAVVTIEGSEGPNVMIYGHLDKQPHLDGWREGTGPTSPAIIDDRLYGRGSADDGYVSFALLLAIKNALEQGATLP
;
A
#
# COMPACT_ATOMS: atom_id res chain seq x y z
N LYS A 1 -10.78 -3.71 10.29
CA LYS A 1 -9.98 -4.72 9.57
C LYS A 1 -8.51 -4.49 9.85
N ASP A 2 -7.75 -5.56 9.93
CA ASP A 2 -6.30 -5.52 9.99
C ASP A 2 -5.76 -4.89 8.68
N PRO A 3 -4.90 -3.87 8.74
CA PRO A 3 -4.34 -3.23 7.55
C PRO A 3 -3.60 -4.21 6.63
N MET A 4 -2.87 -5.18 7.19
CA MET A 4 -2.16 -6.20 6.41
C MET A 4 -3.13 -7.09 5.63
N GLN A 5 -4.22 -7.49 6.25
CA GLN A 5 -5.26 -8.27 5.57
C GLN A 5 -5.93 -7.46 4.46
N PHE A 6 -6.06 -6.14 4.65
CA PHE A 6 -6.63 -5.28 3.62
C PHE A 6 -5.73 -5.19 2.39
N VAL A 7 -4.41 -5.05 2.58
CA VAL A 7 -3.44 -5.07 1.46
C VAL A 7 -3.42 -6.43 0.77
N LYS A 8 -3.47 -7.52 1.53
CA LYS A 8 -3.54 -8.87 0.98
C LYS A 8 -4.76 -9.06 0.08
N ASP A 9 -5.94 -8.77 0.60
CA ASP A 9 -7.21 -8.91 -0.13
C ASP A 9 -7.18 -8.10 -1.43
N PHE A 10 -6.61 -6.89 -1.37
CA PHE A 10 -6.47 -6.03 -2.54
C PHE A 10 -5.49 -6.62 -3.57
N ALA A 11 -4.29 -7.02 -3.14
CA ALA A 11 -3.27 -7.57 -4.02
C ALA A 11 -3.76 -8.84 -4.75
N GLU A 12 -4.35 -9.77 -4.00
CA GLU A 12 -4.91 -11.00 -4.55
C GLU A 12 -6.10 -10.72 -5.49
N GLY A 13 -6.94 -9.74 -5.15
CA GLY A 13 -8.08 -9.31 -5.96
C GLY A 13 -7.73 -8.72 -7.32
N LEU A 14 -6.50 -8.25 -7.52
CA LEU A 14 -6.03 -7.74 -8.82
C LEU A 14 -5.79 -8.85 -9.85
N ASN A 15 -5.71 -10.11 -9.43
CA ASN A 15 -5.46 -11.26 -10.30
C ASN A 15 -4.25 -11.07 -11.22
N ILE A 16 -3.13 -10.60 -10.67
CA ILE A 16 -1.86 -10.50 -11.39
C ILE A 16 -1.22 -11.88 -11.40
N GLU A 17 -0.91 -12.39 -12.58
CA GLU A 17 -0.21 -13.67 -12.74
C GLU A 17 1.17 -13.63 -12.08
N GLY A 18 1.55 -14.68 -11.35
CA GLY A 18 2.81 -14.77 -10.63
C GLY A 18 2.90 -13.93 -9.34
N LEU A 19 1.82 -13.26 -8.93
CA LEU A 19 1.79 -12.53 -7.66
C LEU A 19 1.65 -13.49 -6.49
N THR A 20 2.51 -13.32 -5.49
CA THR A 20 2.42 -13.98 -4.19
C THR A 20 2.45 -12.97 -3.05
N PHE A 21 1.71 -13.24 -1.98
CA PHE A 21 1.70 -12.45 -0.76
C PHE A 21 2.17 -13.29 0.43
N ASN A 22 3.25 -12.89 1.06
CA ASN A 22 3.80 -13.56 2.24
C ASN A 22 3.85 -12.58 3.42
N SER A 23 3.29 -12.98 4.56
CA SER A 23 3.37 -12.22 5.81
C SER A 23 4.32 -12.89 6.80
N TYR A 24 5.06 -12.07 7.52
CA TYR A 24 6.03 -12.47 8.53
C TYR A 24 5.66 -11.81 9.86
N ASN A 25 5.38 -12.65 10.85
CA ASN A 25 4.97 -12.23 12.18
C ASN A 25 5.87 -12.89 13.20
N GLU A 26 6.80 -12.14 13.78
CA GLU A 26 7.66 -12.61 14.86
C GLU A 26 7.23 -11.96 16.19
N PRO A 27 7.21 -12.72 17.30
CA PRO A 27 6.89 -12.16 18.61
C PRO A 27 7.80 -10.98 18.96
N GLY A 28 7.18 -9.85 19.36
CA GLY A 28 7.90 -8.63 19.76
C GLY A 28 8.46 -7.79 18.60
N LYS A 29 8.20 -8.16 17.36
CA LYS A 29 8.56 -7.35 16.18
C LYS A 29 7.31 -6.87 15.44
N PRO A 30 7.41 -5.72 14.75
CA PRO A 30 6.34 -5.29 13.84
C PRO A 30 6.10 -6.35 12.74
N PRO A 31 4.86 -6.57 12.33
CA PRO A 31 4.56 -7.46 11.24
C PRO A 31 5.09 -6.89 9.91
N MET A 32 5.51 -7.77 9.01
CA MET A 32 5.99 -7.42 7.68
C MET A 32 5.28 -8.26 6.63
N ALA A 33 5.03 -7.70 5.46
CA ALA A 33 4.60 -8.45 4.29
C ALA A 33 5.53 -8.20 3.11
N VAL A 34 5.65 -9.21 2.26
CA VAL A 34 6.33 -9.12 0.97
C VAL A 34 5.36 -9.57 -0.11
N VAL A 35 5.09 -8.69 -1.05
CA VAL A 35 4.40 -9.03 -2.29
C VAL A 35 5.45 -9.22 -3.36
N THR A 36 5.47 -10.39 -3.95
CA THR A 36 6.39 -10.72 -5.04
C THR A 36 5.59 -10.92 -6.32
N ILE A 37 6.06 -10.34 -7.41
CA ILE A 37 5.54 -10.58 -8.75
C ILE A 37 6.72 -10.99 -9.60
N GLU A 38 6.68 -12.19 -10.17
CA GLU A 38 7.75 -12.69 -11.01
C GLU A 38 7.82 -11.93 -12.32
N GLY A 39 9.02 -11.44 -12.65
CA GLY A 39 9.34 -10.84 -13.94
C GLY A 39 9.95 -11.85 -14.90
N SER A 40 10.30 -11.39 -16.10
CA SER A 40 10.87 -12.24 -17.14
C SER A 40 12.40 -12.18 -17.18
N GLU A 41 12.96 -10.98 -17.22
CA GLU A 41 14.42 -10.74 -17.30
C GLU A 41 14.73 -9.35 -16.73
N GLY A 42 15.87 -9.22 -16.08
CA GLY A 42 16.34 -7.91 -15.58
C GLY A 42 16.70 -7.91 -14.10
N PRO A 43 16.98 -6.74 -13.54
CA PRO A 43 17.31 -6.61 -12.13
C PRO A 43 16.05 -6.76 -11.25
N ASN A 44 16.22 -7.34 -10.07
CA ASN A 44 15.16 -7.29 -9.07
C ASN A 44 14.95 -5.86 -8.61
N VAL A 45 13.70 -5.42 -8.61
CA VAL A 45 13.29 -4.10 -8.12
C VAL A 45 12.51 -4.29 -6.83
N MET A 46 12.95 -3.62 -5.77
CA MET A 46 12.25 -3.61 -4.48
C MET A 46 11.71 -2.20 -4.21
N ILE A 47 10.46 -2.14 -3.82
CA ILE A 47 9.81 -0.90 -3.39
C ILE A 47 9.33 -1.09 -1.96
N TYR A 48 9.59 -0.10 -1.12
CA TYR A 48 9.23 -0.10 0.29
C TYR A 48 8.05 0.82 0.55
N GLY A 49 7.19 0.42 1.45
CA GLY A 49 6.13 1.22 2.04
C GLY A 49 5.81 0.73 3.45
N HIS A 50 5.05 1.50 4.22
CA HIS A 50 4.65 1.12 5.57
C HIS A 50 3.17 1.42 5.86
N LEU A 51 2.59 0.70 6.82
CA LEU A 51 1.17 0.82 7.17
C LEU A 51 0.94 1.44 8.55
N ASP A 52 1.94 1.42 9.42
CA ASP A 52 1.90 2.09 10.70
C ASP A 52 1.86 3.60 10.53
N LYS A 53 1.27 4.29 11.49
CA LYS A 53 0.96 5.71 11.39
C LYS A 53 1.71 6.52 12.44
N GLN A 54 2.10 7.73 12.05
CA GLN A 54 2.61 8.72 12.99
C GLN A 54 1.57 9.06 14.07
N PRO A 55 2.00 9.54 15.24
CA PRO A 55 1.09 10.05 16.26
C PRO A 55 0.09 11.06 15.71
N HIS A 56 -1.04 11.21 16.38
CA HIS A 56 -2.14 12.04 15.90
C HIS A 56 -1.75 13.50 15.73
N LEU A 57 -0.95 14.07 16.66
CA LEU A 57 -0.56 15.47 16.71
C LEU A 57 -1.76 16.44 16.72
N ASP A 58 -1.48 17.71 16.93
CA ASP A 58 -2.47 18.79 16.97
C ASP A 58 -2.37 19.69 15.73
N GLY A 59 -3.23 20.71 15.65
CA GLY A 59 -3.17 21.71 14.57
C GLY A 59 -3.89 21.29 13.29
N TRP A 60 -4.81 20.35 13.37
CA TRP A 60 -5.65 19.96 12.23
C TRP A 60 -6.55 21.10 11.78
N ARG A 61 -6.76 21.25 10.48
CA ARG A 61 -7.70 22.20 9.90
C ARG A 61 -9.11 21.95 10.46
N GLU A 62 -9.88 23.01 10.66
CA GLU A 62 -11.28 22.90 11.06
C GLU A 62 -12.05 21.96 10.11
N GLY A 63 -12.87 21.09 10.68
CA GLY A 63 -13.61 20.06 9.94
C GLY A 63 -12.79 18.83 9.55
N THR A 64 -11.52 18.74 9.98
CA THR A 64 -10.66 17.58 9.76
C THR A 64 -10.08 17.07 11.06
N GLY A 65 -9.47 15.88 11.03
CA GLY A 65 -8.81 15.31 12.20
C GLY A 65 -8.06 14.01 11.84
N PRO A 66 -7.22 13.53 12.75
CA PRO A 66 -6.40 12.34 12.46
C PRO A 66 -7.24 11.09 12.18
N THR A 67 -8.37 10.92 12.86
CA THR A 67 -9.31 9.81 12.72
C THR A 67 -10.66 10.20 12.13
N SER A 68 -10.79 11.44 11.70
CA SER A 68 -11.99 12.00 11.06
C SER A 68 -11.66 12.43 9.64
N PRO A 69 -11.52 11.46 8.70
CA PRO A 69 -11.11 11.76 7.34
C PRO A 69 -12.17 12.65 6.65
N ALA A 70 -11.69 13.64 5.91
CA ALA A 70 -12.55 14.55 5.16
C ALA A 70 -11.93 14.87 3.80
N ILE A 71 -12.78 15.03 2.79
CA ILE A 71 -12.37 15.56 1.48
C ILE A 71 -12.83 16.99 1.38
N ILE A 72 -11.90 17.92 1.23
CA ILE A 72 -12.16 19.36 1.11
C ILE A 72 -11.31 19.88 -0.07
N ASP A 73 -11.95 20.54 -1.03
CA ASP A 73 -11.30 21.07 -2.23
C ASP A 73 -10.44 20.00 -2.95
N ASP A 74 -11.01 18.82 -3.18
CA ASP A 74 -10.37 17.64 -3.81
C ASP A 74 -9.11 17.10 -3.07
N ARG A 75 -8.93 17.47 -1.81
CA ARG A 75 -7.83 16.99 -0.97
C ARG A 75 -8.36 16.13 0.17
N LEU A 76 -7.77 14.95 0.32
CA LEU A 76 -8.07 14.05 1.44
C LEU A 76 -7.23 14.45 2.66
N TYR A 77 -7.91 14.78 3.75
CA TYR A 77 -7.30 15.05 5.05
C TYR A 77 -7.52 13.88 6.00
N GLY A 78 -6.49 13.48 6.73
CA GLY A 78 -6.54 12.41 7.72
C GLY A 78 -5.15 11.86 7.98
N ARG A 79 -4.93 11.25 9.14
CA ARG A 79 -3.64 10.62 9.43
C ARG A 79 -3.43 9.42 8.52
N GLY A 80 -2.32 9.40 7.76
CA GLY A 80 -2.01 8.35 6.80
C GLY A 80 -2.58 8.56 5.40
N SER A 81 -3.21 9.71 5.12
CA SER A 81 -3.70 10.03 3.77
C SER A 81 -2.57 10.18 2.74
N ALA A 82 -1.36 10.54 3.20
CA ALA A 82 -0.17 10.67 2.37
C ALA A 82 1.02 9.85 2.90
N ASP A 83 1.12 9.66 4.20
CA ASP A 83 2.23 8.94 4.86
C ASP A 83 1.69 7.72 5.63
N ASP A 84 1.88 6.53 5.12
CA ASP A 84 2.36 6.12 3.78
C ASP A 84 1.40 5.12 3.12
N GLY A 85 0.42 4.61 3.80
CA GLY A 85 -0.39 3.43 3.43
C GLY A 85 -0.91 3.35 1.99
N TYR A 86 -0.91 4.43 1.21
CA TYR A 86 -1.37 4.42 -0.18
C TYR A 86 -0.36 3.76 -1.15
N VAL A 87 0.93 3.72 -0.80
CA VAL A 87 2.00 3.26 -1.71
C VAL A 87 1.74 1.85 -2.20
N SER A 88 1.37 0.93 -1.31
CA SER A 88 1.09 -0.46 -1.69
C SER A 88 -0.03 -0.56 -2.74
N PHE A 89 -1.09 0.20 -2.57
CA PHE A 89 -2.24 0.21 -3.49
C PHE A 89 -1.89 0.87 -4.83
N ALA A 90 -1.28 2.04 -4.78
CA ALA A 90 -0.89 2.80 -5.97
C ALA A 90 0.10 2.00 -6.84
N LEU A 91 1.09 1.37 -6.21
CA LEU A 91 2.07 0.54 -6.89
C LEU A 91 1.43 -0.66 -7.58
N LEU A 92 0.61 -1.41 -6.85
CA LEU A 92 -0.04 -2.61 -7.41
C LEU A 92 -0.98 -2.25 -8.56
N LEU A 93 -1.70 -1.13 -8.46
CA LEU A 93 -2.53 -0.62 -9.56
C LEU A 93 -1.68 -0.20 -10.77
N ALA A 94 -0.56 0.47 -10.54
CA ALA A 94 0.34 0.88 -11.61
C ALA A 94 0.91 -0.33 -12.36
N ILE A 95 1.34 -1.36 -11.62
CA ILE A 95 1.82 -2.61 -12.20
C ILE A 95 0.71 -3.29 -13.01
N LYS A 96 -0.49 -3.43 -12.42
CA LYS A 96 -1.63 -4.04 -13.11
C LYS A 96 -1.94 -3.32 -14.42
N ASN A 97 -2.00 -1.99 -14.39
CA ASN A 97 -2.26 -1.19 -15.58
C ASN A 97 -1.15 -1.33 -16.64
N ALA A 98 0.11 -1.35 -16.22
CA ALA A 98 1.22 -1.54 -17.14
C ALA A 98 1.15 -2.92 -17.84
N LEU A 99 0.89 -3.98 -17.08
CA LEU A 99 0.72 -5.32 -17.64
C LEU A 99 -0.45 -5.42 -18.62
N GLU A 100 -1.58 -4.79 -18.31
CA GLU A 100 -2.75 -4.74 -19.21
C GLU A 100 -2.47 -3.97 -20.51
N GLN A 101 -1.49 -3.07 -20.49
CA GLN A 101 -1.01 -2.35 -21.67
C GLN A 101 0.13 -3.09 -22.41
N GLY A 102 0.46 -4.32 -21.99
CA GLY A 102 1.45 -5.15 -22.64
C GLY A 102 2.90 -4.93 -22.17
N ALA A 103 3.11 -4.25 -21.04
CA ALA A 103 4.44 -4.15 -20.46
C ALA A 103 4.90 -5.50 -19.89
N THR A 104 6.21 -5.72 -19.91
CA THR A 104 6.86 -6.85 -19.21
C THR A 104 7.54 -6.34 -17.94
N LEU A 105 7.50 -7.15 -16.89
CA LEU A 105 8.20 -6.84 -15.65
C LEU A 105 9.66 -7.30 -15.73
N PRO A 106 10.58 -6.55 -15.10
CA PRO A 106 11.98 -6.90 -15.01
C PRO A 106 12.22 -8.15 -14.17
#